data_d9ac528a394810c385ddb5300d670d15
#
_entry.id   d9ac528a394810c385ddb5300d670d15
#
_cell.length_a   1.000
_cell.length_b   1.000
_cell.length_c   1.000
_cell.angle_alpha   90.00
_cell.angle_beta   90.00
_cell.angle_gamma   90.00
#
_symmetry.space_group_name_H-M   'P 1'
#
loop_
_entity.id
_entity.type
_entity.pdbx_description
1 polymer ?
#
loop_
_entity_poly.entity_id
_entity_poly.type
_entity_poly.pdbx_seq_one_letter_code
_entity_poly.pdbx_strand_id
1 'polypeptide(L)'
;MCSSDLSGRQMAAALALGAAGVWCGSVWLTTHEAETTPVIREKFLAATSADTRRSRSLTGKPARMLRSAWTDAWEEPGAPETLPMPLQSMLIADAQRRIHRVAHKPDAPARALVTYFVGQVVGQMNTPMATRDVVRTMVEECLDTMDRLHALLDS
;
A
#
# COMPACT_ATOMS: atom_id res chain seq x y z
N MET A 1 2.75 -9.03 -15.10
CA MET A 1 2.91 -9.40 -13.69
C MET A 1 2.41 -8.24 -12.85
N CYS A 2 1.53 -8.48 -11.89
CA CYS A 2 1.02 -7.44 -11.00
C CYS A 2 1.73 -7.59 -9.65
N SER A 3 2.47 -6.57 -9.22
CA SER A 3 3.11 -6.54 -7.91
C SER A 3 2.73 -5.23 -7.22
N SER A 4 2.26 -5.32 -5.96
CA SER A 4 2.00 -4.15 -5.14
C SER A 4 3.28 -3.56 -4.52
N ASP A 5 4.39 -4.29 -4.62
CA ASP A 5 5.67 -4.00 -3.98
C ASP A 5 6.74 -3.95 -5.08
N LEU A 6 6.84 -2.81 -5.79
CA LEU A 6 7.72 -2.73 -6.94
C LEU A 6 8.74 -1.60 -6.81
N SER A 7 10.03 -1.99 -6.74
CA SER A 7 11.19 -1.16 -7.02
C SER A 7 11.68 -1.40 -8.45
N GLY A 8 12.58 -0.56 -8.94
CA GLY A 8 13.18 -0.78 -10.25
C GLY A 8 13.92 -2.11 -10.37
N ARG A 9 14.53 -2.60 -9.29
CA ARG A 9 15.16 -3.94 -9.24
C ARG A 9 14.16 -5.08 -9.44
N GLN A 10 12.98 -4.96 -8.84
CA GLN A 10 11.90 -5.94 -9.02
C GLN A 10 11.30 -5.85 -10.44
N MET A 11 11.27 -4.65 -11.01
CA MET A 11 10.89 -4.46 -12.41
C MET A 11 11.87 -5.20 -13.34
N ALA A 12 13.18 -5.05 -13.15
CA ALA A 12 14.19 -5.79 -13.91
C ALA A 12 14.00 -7.32 -13.79
N ALA A 13 13.77 -7.81 -12.57
CA ALA A 13 13.52 -9.23 -12.34
C ALA A 13 12.25 -9.73 -13.05
N ALA A 14 11.17 -8.94 -13.05
CA ALA A 14 9.93 -9.30 -13.73
C ALA A 14 10.13 -9.36 -15.26
N LEU A 15 10.85 -8.41 -15.84
CA LEU A 15 11.20 -8.38 -17.26
C LEU A 15 12.09 -9.58 -17.64
N ALA A 16 13.08 -9.91 -16.81
CA ALA A 16 13.93 -11.08 -17.00
C ALA A 16 13.14 -12.41 -16.98
N LEU A 17 12.05 -12.47 -16.20
CA LEU A 17 11.11 -13.59 -16.18
C LEU A 17 10.13 -13.60 -17.37
N GLY A 18 10.27 -12.70 -18.33
CA GLY A 18 9.44 -12.64 -19.55
C GLY A 18 8.17 -11.78 -19.42
N ALA A 19 8.04 -10.95 -18.40
CA ALA A 19 6.92 -10.01 -18.33
C ALA A 19 7.10 -8.91 -19.41
N ALA A 20 6.02 -8.54 -20.12
CA ALA A 20 6.01 -7.43 -21.06
C ALA A 20 6.02 -6.05 -20.35
N GLY A 21 5.71 -6.04 -19.07
CA GLY A 21 5.70 -4.83 -18.23
C GLY A 21 5.23 -5.15 -16.83
N VAL A 22 5.15 -4.11 -15.99
CA VAL A 22 4.75 -4.22 -14.59
C VAL A 22 3.62 -3.25 -14.28
N TRP A 23 2.78 -3.63 -13.34
CA TRP A 23 1.73 -2.78 -12.80
C TRP A 23 1.91 -2.63 -11.29
N CYS A 24 2.01 -1.40 -10.82
CA CYS A 24 2.13 -1.06 -9.41
C CYS A 24 1.02 -0.08 -8.98
N GLY A 25 0.64 -0.15 -7.71
CA GLY A 25 -0.43 0.67 -7.14
C GLY A 25 0.04 1.49 -5.94
N SER A 26 0.59 0.81 -4.92
CA SER A 26 0.87 1.44 -3.63
C SER A 26 1.90 2.56 -3.70
N VAL A 27 2.90 2.47 -4.55
CA VAL A 27 3.98 3.47 -4.70
C VAL A 27 3.47 4.87 -5.04
N TRP A 28 2.28 4.97 -5.62
CA TRP A 28 1.68 6.26 -6.00
C TRP A 28 0.98 6.97 -4.84
N LEU A 29 0.65 6.27 -3.75
CA LEU A 29 -0.21 6.77 -2.68
C LEU A 29 0.40 7.90 -1.84
N THR A 30 1.74 8.07 -1.87
CA THR A 30 2.44 9.15 -1.16
C THR A 30 3.01 10.21 -2.10
N THR A 31 2.78 10.11 -3.40
CA THR A 31 3.23 11.13 -4.36
C THR A 31 2.52 12.47 -4.13
N HIS A 32 3.16 13.56 -4.58
CA HIS A 32 2.59 14.90 -4.43
C HIS A 32 1.24 15.04 -5.14
N GLU A 33 1.08 14.34 -6.28
CA GLU A 33 -0.11 14.39 -7.12
C GLU A 33 -1.23 13.44 -6.66
N ALA A 34 -0.95 12.57 -5.67
CA ALA A 34 -1.97 11.63 -5.17
C ALA A 34 -3.07 12.33 -4.37
N GLU A 35 -4.32 11.99 -4.66
CA GLU A 35 -5.50 12.46 -3.90
C GLU A 35 -5.68 11.73 -2.55
N THR A 36 -4.59 11.14 -2.03
CA THR A 36 -4.59 10.49 -0.72
C THR A 36 -4.85 11.49 0.38
N THR A 37 -5.83 11.22 1.24
CA THR A 37 -6.16 12.12 2.35
C THR A 37 -4.98 12.34 3.29
N PRO A 38 -4.82 13.54 3.89
CA PRO A 38 -3.65 13.85 4.72
C PRO A 38 -3.37 12.84 5.83
N VAL A 39 -4.41 12.36 6.52
CA VAL A 39 -4.26 11.38 7.60
C VAL A 39 -3.75 10.02 7.09
N ILE A 40 -4.18 9.58 5.92
CA ILE A 40 -3.69 8.33 5.31
C ILE A 40 -2.25 8.50 4.84
N ARG A 41 -1.95 9.61 4.17
CA ARG A 41 -0.60 9.94 3.71
C ARG A 41 0.39 9.98 4.87
N GLU A 42 0.06 10.67 5.96
CA GLU A 42 0.87 10.74 7.19
C GLU A 42 1.18 9.34 7.72
N LYS A 43 0.16 8.48 7.82
CA LYS A 43 0.34 7.10 8.28
C LYS A 43 1.24 6.28 7.34
N PHE A 44 1.11 6.45 6.02
CA PHE A 44 1.98 5.76 5.07
C PHE A 44 3.44 6.21 5.17
N LEU A 45 3.67 7.51 5.35
CA LEU A 45 5.01 8.07 5.50
C LEU A 45 5.71 7.59 6.78
N ALA A 46 4.94 7.28 7.83
CA ALA A 46 5.46 6.79 9.10
C ALA A 46 5.57 5.26 9.16
N ALA A 47 4.93 4.52 8.24
CA ALA A 47 4.81 3.08 8.30
C ALA A 47 6.05 2.36 7.78
N THR A 48 6.25 1.16 8.31
CA THR A 48 7.19 0.15 7.80
C THR A 48 6.43 -1.01 7.14
N SER A 49 7.15 -1.89 6.45
CA SER A 49 6.54 -3.09 5.86
C SER A 49 5.87 -3.99 6.90
N ALA A 50 6.34 -3.97 8.16
CA ALA A 50 5.77 -4.73 9.28
C ALA A 50 4.41 -4.18 9.75
N ASP A 51 4.12 -2.91 9.47
CA ASP A 51 2.86 -2.26 9.84
C ASP A 51 1.72 -2.60 8.90
N THR A 52 1.89 -3.58 8.02
CA THR A 52 0.82 -4.06 7.14
C THR A 52 0.30 -5.42 7.59
N ARG A 53 -0.99 -5.66 7.37
CA ARG A 53 -1.59 -6.98 7.58
C ARG A 53 -2.56 -7.33 6.45
N ARG A 54 -2.80 -8.63 6.26
CA ARG A 54 -3.92 -9.10 5.44
C ARG A 54 -5.14 -9.19 6.32
N SER A 55 -6.20 -8.49 5.94
CA SER A 55 -7.47 -8.52 6.65
C SER A 55 -8.64 -8.56 5.66
N ARG A 56 -9.77 -9.06 6.13
CA ARG A 56 -11.05 -9.07 5.41
C ARG A 56 -11.96 -7.92 5.84
N SER A 57 -11.54 -7.12 6.80
CA SER A 57 -12.37 -6.13 7.51
C SER A 57 -13.02 -5.08 6.63
N LEU A 58 -12.45 -4.76 5.46
CA LEU A 58 -12.99 -3.74 4.55
C LEU A 58 -13.87 -4.32 3.43
N THR A 59 -13.53 -5.48 2.89
CA THR A 59 -14.20 -5.98 1.68
C THR A 59 -14.80 -7.37 1.82
N GLY A 60 -14.48 -8.09 2.89
CA GLY A 60 -14.80 -9.51 3.02
C GLY A 60 -13.84 -10.45 2.26
N LYS A 61 -12.99 -9.90 1.39
CA LYS A 61 -11.88 -10.62 0.75
C LYS A 61 -10.56 -10.28 1.40
N PRO A 62 -9.61 -11.22 1.51
CA PRO A 62 -8.29 -10.94 2.05
C PRO A 62 -7.57 -9.90 1.20
N ALA A 63 -7.27 -8.74 1.77
CA ALA A 63 -6.49 -7.69 1.15
C ALA A 63 -5.43 -7.20 2.13
N ARG A 64 -4.26 -6.79 1.61
CA ARG A 64 -3.25 -6.17 2.44
C ARG A 64 -3.59 -4.70 2.65
N MET A 65 -3.49 -4.26 3.88
CA MET A 65 -3.77 -2.89 4.29
C MET A 65 -2.90 -2.49 5.48
N LEU A 66 -2.86 -1.20 5.78
CA LEU A 66 -2.17 -0.70 6.96
C LEU A 66 -2.85 -1.21 8.22
N ARG A 67 -2.08 -1.70 9.18
CA ARG A 67 -2.58 -2.11 10.49
C ARG A 67 -3.15 -0.89 11.24
N SER A 68 -4.26 -1.07 11.90
CA SER A 68 -4.94 -0.03 12.66
C SER A 68 -5.83 -0.66 13.74
N ALA A 69 -6.33 0.14 14.67
CA ALA A 69 -7.30 -0.34 15.65
C ALA A 69 -8.57 -0.95 15.00
N TRP A 70 -8.93 -0.50 13.78
CA TRP A 70 -10.00 -1.12 12.99
C TRP A 70 -9.67 -2.56 12.61
N THR A 71 -8.49 -2.78 12.02
CA THR A 71 -8.08 -4.12 11.60
C THR A 71 -7.86 -5.04 12.79
N ASP A 72 -7.36 -4.51 13.90
CA ASP A 72 -7.11 -5.27 15.11
C ASP A 72 -8.44 -5.74 15.75
N ALA A 73 -9.43 -4.85 15.84
CA ALA A 73 -10.76 -5.19 16.37
C ALA A 73 -11.47 -6.31 15.58
N TRP A 74 -11.27 -6.40 14.26
CA TRP A 74 -11.84 -7.47 13.45
C TRP A 74 -11.10 -8.80 13.55
N GLU A 75 -9.92 -8.83 14.14
CA GLU A 75 -9.08 -10.02 14.33
C GLU A 75 -9.10 -10.50 15.81
N GLU A 76 -9.76 -9.76 16.70
CA GLU A 76 -9.87 -10.14 18.10
C GLU A 76 -10.70 -11.42 18.28
N PRO A 77 -10.34 -12.26 19.27
CA PRO A 77 -11.17 -13.41 19.64
C PRO A 77 -12.59 -12.96 20.01
N GLY A 78 -13.60 -13.52 19.35
CA GLY A 78 -15.00 -13.15 19.55
C GLY A 78 -15.50 -12.02 18.64
N ALA A 79 -14.65 -11.45 17.79
CA ALA A 79 -15.11 -10.55 16.74
C ALA A 79 -16.10 -11.29 15.79
N PRO A 80 -17.12 -10.58 15.25
CA PRO A 80 -18.02 -11.19 14.29
C PRO A 80 -17.27 -11.61 13.01
N GLU A 81 -17.70 -12.68 12.38
CA GLU A 81 -17.17 -13.08 11.08
C GLU A 81 -17.45 -12.02 10.02
N THR A 82 -16.46 -11.79 9.14
CA THR A 82 -16.65 -10.88 8.02
C THR A 82 -17.60 -11.46 6.98
N LEU A 83 -18.50 -10.63 6.47
CA LEU A 83 -19.40 -11.00 5.41
C LEU A 83 -18.65 -11.13 4.06
N PRO A 84 -19.15 -11.96 3.12
CA PRO A 84 -18.58 -12.02 1.79
C PRO A 84 -18.77 -10.69 1.02
N MET A 85 -17.89 -10.42 0.08
CA MET A 85 -18.03 -9.25 -0.82
C MET A 85 -19.29 -9.38 -1.68
N PRO A 86 -20.11 -8.31 -1.88
CA PRO A 86 -19.87 -6.93 -1.45
C PRO A 86 -20.45 -6.58 -0.07
N LEU A 87 -21.09 -7.51 0.62
CA LEU A 87 -21.88 -7.25 1.83
C LEU A 87 -21.05 -6.62 2.97
N GLN A 88 -19.80 -7.05 3.14
CA GLN A 88 -18.91 -6.45 4.14
C GLN A 88 -18.74 -4.96 3.91
N SER A 89 -18.45 -4.54 2.67
CA SER A 89 -18.28 -3.13 2.34
C SER A 89 -19.56 -2.31 2.58
N MET A 90 -20.71 -2.90 2.32
CA MET A 90 -22.01 -2.24 2.57
C MET A 90 -22.29 -2.11 4.08
N LEU A 91 -21.99 -3.15 4.85
CA LEU A 91 -22.18 -3.15 6.30
C LEU A 91 -21.36 -2.05 6.97
N ILE A 92 -20.10 -1.90 6.61
CA ILE A 92 -19.19 -0.96 7.26
C ILE A 92 -19.22 0.46 6.69
N ALA A 93 -19.91 0.70 5.57
CA ALA A 93 -19.84 1.95 4.82
C ALA A 93 -20.12 3.20 5.68
N ASP A 94 -21.13 3.13 6.56
CA ASP A 94 -21.48 4.27 7.42
C ASP A 94 -20.43 4.49 8.51
N ALA A 95 -19.93 3.43 9.13
CA ALA A 95 -18.86 3.52 10.11
C ALA A 95 -17.58 4.12 9.50
N GLN A 96 -17.16 3.64 8.33
CA GLN A 96 -16.00 4.18 7.61
C GLN A 96 -16.19 5.66 7.24
N ARG A 97 -17.38 6.05 6.77
CA ARG A 97 -17.69 7.46 6.48
C ARG A 97 -17.58 8.34 7.72
N ARG A 98 -18.08 7.88 8.87
CA ARG A 98 -17.98 8.61 10.15
C ARG A 98 -16.53 8.74 10.61
N ILE A 99 -15.74 7.66 10.53
CA ILE A 99 -14.30 7.67 10.87
C ILE A 99 -13.57 8.72 10.01
N HIS A 100 -13.70 8.65 8.69
CA HIS A 100 -13.01 9.56 7.77
C HIS A 100 -13.45 11.03 7.96
N ARG A 101 -14.74 11.26 8.25
CA ARG A 101 -15.25 12.62 8.51
C ARG A 101 -14.62 13.27 9.74
N VAL A 102 -14.20 12.51 10.74
CA VAL A 102 -13.65 13.04 12.00
C VAL A 102 -12.12 12.97 12.05
N ALA A 103 -11.53 12.00 11.36
CA ALA A 103 -10.11 11.70 11.41
C ALA A 103 -9.19 12.83 10.87
N HIS A 104 -9.73 13.83 10.17
CA HIS A 104 -8.95 14.99 9.74
C HIS A 104 -8.48 15.87 10.91
N LYS A 105 -9.13 15.78 12.07
CA LYS A 105 -8.76 16.53 13.27
C LYS A 105 -7.52 15.87 13.91
N PRO A 106 -6.47 16.63 14.28
CA PRO A 106 -5.22 16.05 14.78
C PRO A 106 -5.39 15.12 15.98
N ASP A 107 -6.22 15.49 16.95
CA ASP A 107 -6.39 14.77 18.22
C ASP A 107 -7.60 13.82 18.21
N ALA A 108 -8.21 13.57 17.05
CA ALA A 108 -9.38 12.71 16.97
C ALA A 108 -9.01 11.24 17.23
N PRO A 109 -9.64 10.54 18.21
CA PRO A 109 -9.42 9.11 18.44
C PRO A 109 -9.71 8.26 17.19
N ALA A 110 -10.58 8.73 16.31
CA ALA A 110 -10.91 8.11 15.03
C ALA A 110 -9.68 7.93 14.11
N ARG A 111 -8.60 8.69 14.29
CA ARG A 111 -7.35 8.52 13.54
C ARG A 111 -6.75 7.13 13.75
N ALA A 112 -6.88 6.55 14.95
CA ALA A 112 -6.41 5.20 15.24
C ALA A 112 -7.13 4.13 14.39
N LEU A 113 -8.37 4.37 14.00
CA LEU A 113 -9.19 3.46 13.21
C LEU A 113 -8.93 3.54 11.70
N VAL A 114 -8.31 4.63 11.22
CA VAL A 114 -8.06 4.82 9.79
C VAL A 114 -7.09 3.78 9.27
N THR A 115 -7.52 3.04 8.25
CA THR A 115 -6.71 2.11 7.45
C THR A 115 -6.95 2.34 5.97
N TYR A 116 -6.05 1.87 5.12
CA TYR A 116 -6.19 1.88 3.68
C TYR A 116 -5.38 0.75 3.04
N PHE A 117 -5.76 0.36 1.85
CA PHE A 117 -5.06 -0.67 1.09
C PHE A 117 -3.64 -0.20 0.74
N VAL A 118 -2.66 -1.03 1.06
CA VAL A 118 -1.26 -0.77 0.73
C VAL A 118 -0.47 -2.08 0.79
N GLY A 119 0.48 -2.24 -0.11
CA GLY A 119 1.43 -3.35 -0.09
C GLY A 119 2.58 -3.13 0.89
N GLN A 120 3.47 -4.14 0.98
CA GLN A 120 4.64 -4.05 1.87
C GLN A 120 5.66 -2.98 1.43
N VAL A 121 5.56 -2.47 0.20
CA VAL A 121 6.33 -1.33 -0.31
C VAL A 121 6.16 -0.07 0.54
N VAL A 122 5.14 0.01 1.40
CA VAL A 122 4.92 1.15 2.28
C VAL A 122 6.17 1.52 3.10
N GLY A 123 6.99 0.55 3.46
CA GLY A 123 8.29 0.78 4.12
C GLY A 123 9.35 1.47 3.25
N GLN A 124 9.09 1.68 1.96
CA GLN A 124 9.96 2.38 1.00
C GLN A 124 9.33 3.69 0.50
N MET A 125 8.17 4.08 1.02
CA MET A 125 7.39 5.25 0.60
C MET A 125 7.44 6.39 1.63
N ASN A 126 8.47 6.45 2.45
CA ASN A 126 8.57 7.35 3.60
C ASN A 126 8.95 8.80 3.24
N THR A 127 9.24 9.06 1.97
CA THR A 127 9.54 10.40 1.45
C THR A 127 8.57 10.75 0.34
N PRO A 128 7.81 11.85 0.44
CA PRO A 128 6.96 12.31 -0.65
C PRO A 128 7.82 12.69 -1.86
N MET A 129 7.42 12.24 -3.04
CA MET A 129 8.09 12.54 -4.30
C MET A 129 7.06 12.94 -5.36
N ALA A 130 7.49 13.66 -6.39
CA ALA A 130 6.65 13.83 -7.58
C ALA A 130 6.53 12.49 -8.32
N THR A 131 5.37 12.20 -8.90
CA THR A 131 5.12 10.96 -9.65
C THR A 131 6.17 10.73 -10.75
N ARG A 132 6.58 11.80 -11.44
CA ARG A 132 7.65 11.76 -12.46
C ARG A 132 8.98 11.24 -11.90
N ASP A 133 9.32 11.64 -10.66
CA ASP A 133 10.57 11.26 -10.02
C ASP A 133 10.54 9.80 -9.56
N VAL A 134 9.39 9.31 -9.08
CA VAL A 134 9.17 7.90 -8.79
C VAL A 134 9.37 7.06 -10.05
N VAL A 135 8.74 7.45 -11.18
CA VAL A 135 8.91 6.74 -12.46
C VAL A 135 10.37 6.74 -12.91
N ARG A 136 11.03 7.90 -12.84
CA ARG A 136 12.43 8.02 -13.24
C ARG A 136 13.32 7.11 -12.40
N THR A 137 13.21 7.18 -11.08
CA THR A 137 13.99 6.33 -10.16
C THR A 137 13.77 4.84 -10.44
N MET A 138 12.51 4.42 -10.68
CA MET A 138 12.22 3.02 -11.00
C MET A 138 12.87 2.58 -12.32
N VAL A 139 12.90 3.45 -13.34
CA VAL A 139 13.53 3.13 -14.62
C VAL A 139 15.05 3.09 -14.47
N GLU A 140 15.64 4.08 -13.80
CA GLU A 140 17.09 4.14 -13.53
C GLU A 140 17.57 2.90 -12.76
N GLU A 141 16.91 2.54 -11.65
CA GLU A 141 17.24 1.33 -10.88
C GLU A 141 17.09 0.04 -11.71
N CYS A 142 16.12 0.01 -12.63
CA CYS A 142 15.93 -1.13 -13.52
C CYS A 142 17.11 -1.27 -14.49
N LEU A 143 17.51 -0.19 -15.14
CA LEU A 143 18.64 -0.16 -16.07
C LEU A 143 19.93 -0.54 -15.34
N ASP A 144 20.23 0.10 -14.21
CA ASP A 144 21.41 -0.21 -13.39
C ASP A 144 21.46 -1.69 -12.98
N THR A 145 20.29 -2.27 -12.70
CA THR A 145 20.19 -3.70 -12.36
C THR A 145 20.50 -4.59 -13.56
N MET A 146 19.99 -4.23 -14.75
CA MET A 146 20.28 -4.96 -15.99
C MET A 146 21.74 -4.88 -16.37
N ASP A 147 22.35 -3.71 -16.29
CA ASP A 147 23.77 -3.50 -16.58
C ASP A 147 24.66 -4.32 -15.63
N ARG A 148 24.32 -4.31 -14.32
CA ARG A 148 25.03 -5.14 -13.34
C ARG A 148 24.89 -6.63 -13.63
N LEU A 149 23.71 -7.10 -14.06
CA LEU A 149 23.51 -8.51 -14.42
C LEU A 149 24.26 -8.87 -15.69
N HIS A 150 24.30 -7.98 -16.68
CA HIS A 150 25.06 -8.18 -17.91
C HIS A 150 26.58 -8.32 -17.63
N ALA A 151 27.11 -7.44 -16.81
CA ALA A 151 28.52 -7.51 -16.40
C ALA A 151 28.93 -8.84 -15.72
N LEU A 152 27.98 -9.55 -15.10
CA LEU A 152 28.26 -10.89 -14.53
C LEU A 152 28.43 -11.99 -15.60
N LEU A 153 27.94 -11.76 -16.83
CA LEU A 153 28.10 -12.71 -17.95
C LEU A 153 29.45 -12.56 -18.65
N ASP A 154 30.10 -11.39 -18.50
CA ASP A 154 31.37 -11.07 -19.12
C ASP A 154 32.57 -11.34 -18.19
N SER A 155 32.31 -11.83 -16.97
CA SER A 155 33.31 -12.14 -15.94
C SER A 155 33.56 -13.64 -15.86
#